data_061f62c2ebab26b28e2ef193e2afa639
#
_entry.id   061f62c2ebab26b28e2ef193e2afa639
#
_cell.length_a   1.000
_cell.length_b   1.000
_cell.length_c   1.000
_cell.angle_alpha   90.00
_cell.angle_beta   90.00
_cell.angle_gamma   90.00
#
_symmetry.space_group_name_H-M   'P 1'
#
loop_
_entity.id
_entity.type
_entity.pdbx_description
1 polymer ?
#
loop_
_entity_poly.entity_id
_entity_poly.type
_entity_poly.pdbx_seq_one_letter_code
_entity_poly.pdbx_strand_id
1 'polypeptide(L)'
;TRFQFFGKNAVSFLWVLPIALPGIVTGIALQNTFNRTIDVGLFSFRVGFGFHSLIIAHATFCVVVAYNNVVARLRRSSVNLLEASADLGAHGSQTFRYITFPLVRSAILAGGILAFALSFDEIVVTTFTAGSGFETLPQWILGNYSRPKDVPIVNVIATFVMVVSIPLAWLAQRLSDGDG
;
A
#
# COMPACT_ATOMS: atom_id res chain seq x y z
N THR A 1 17.46 -7.86 2.38
CA THR A 1 17.19 -9.30 2.57
C THR A 1 18.46 -10.17 2.58
N ARG A 2 19.58 -9.65 2.09
CA ARG A 2 20.87 -10.38 2.00
C ARG A 2 21.77 -10.18 3.22
N PHE A 3 21.61 -9.08 3.93
CA PHE A 3 22.38 -8.83 5.16
C PHE A 3 21.76 -9.57 6.33
N GLN A 4 22.61 -10.25 7.10
CA GLN A 4 22.23 -10.84 8.37
C GLN A 4 22.63 -9.88 9.49
N PHE A 5 21.66 -9.42 10.24
CA PHE A 5 21.88 -8.60 11.44
C PHE A 5 20.99 -9.09 12.58
N PHE A 6 21.40 -8.80 13.79
CA PHE A 6 20.61 -9.16 14.97
C PHE A 6 19.23 -8.48 14.91
N GLY A 7 18.16 -9.26 15.07
CA GLY A 7 16.79 -8.73 15.01
C GLY A 7 16.14 -8.69 13.61
N LYS A 8 16.80 -9.16 12.54
CA LYS A 8 16.24 -9.21 11.19
C LYS A 8 14.84 -9.82 11.13
N ASN A 9 14.63 -10.93 11.83
CA ASN A 9 13.35 -11.62 11.84
C ASN A 9 12.26 -10.80 12.56
N ALA A 10 12.63 -10.10 13.64
CA ALA A 10 11.72 -9.21 14.37
C ALA A 10 11.30 -8.01 13.49
N VAL A 11 12.25 -7.40 12.78
CA VAL A 11 11.95 -6.31 11.82
C VAL A 11 11.03 -6.82 10.71
N SER A 12 11.33 -8.00 10.13
CA SER A 12 10.47 -8.59 9.08
C SER A 12 9.07 -8.89 9.58
N PHE A 13 8.94 -9.37 10.81
CA PHE A 13 7.65 -9.61 11.46
C PHE A 13 6.86 -8.31 11.65
N LEU A 14 7.51 -7.26 12.17
CA LEU A 14 6.88 -5.96 12.37
C LEU A 14 6.36 -5.36 11.06
N TRP A 15 7.09 -5.54 9.93
CA TRP A 15 6.63 -5.07 8.62
C TRP A 15 5.37 -5.79 8.11
N VAL A 16 5.20 -7.07 8.46
CA VAL A 16 4.02 -7.84 8.01
C VAL A 16 2.81 -7.62 8.93
N LEU A 17 3.03 -7.18 10.15
CA LEU A 17 2.02 -7.07 11.19
C LEU A 17 0.78 -6.24 10.79
N PRO A 18 0.89 -5.08 10.10
CA PRO A 18 -0.27 -4.29 9.68
C PRO A 18 -1.24 -5.04 8.76
N ILE A 19 -0.74 -5.98 7.93
CA ILE A 19 -1.61 -6.80 7.05
C ILE A 19 -2.18 -8.00 7.81
N ALA A 20 -1.42 -8.53 8.78
CA ALA A 20 -1.84 -9.70 9.57
C ALA A 20 -2.92 -9.37 10.60
N LEU A 21 -3.03 -8.11 11.01
CA LEU A 21 -4.04 -7.66 11.97
C LEU A 21 -5.41 -7.45 11.29
N PRO A 22 -6.51 -7.80 11.96
CA PRO A 22 -7.84 -7.43 11.49
C PRO A 22 -7.97 -5.91 11.29
N GLY A 23 -8.58 -5.48 10.18
CA GLY A 23 -8.72 -4.06 9.84
C GLY A 23 -9.32 -3.20 10.96
N ILE A 24 -10.29 -3.77 11.69
CA ILE A 24 -10.91 -3.08 12.85
C ILE A 24 -9.90 -2.79 13.97
N VAL A 25 -8.98 -3.73 14.25
CA VAL A 25 -7.94 -3.55 15.28
C VAL A 25 -6.95 -2.48 14.84
N THR A 26 -6.52 -2.53 13.57
CA THR A 26 -5.64 -1.52 12.99
C THR A 26 -6.30 -0.14 12.98
N GLY A 27 -7.57 -0.07 12.58
CA GLY A 27 -8.34 1.17 12.56
C GLY A 27 -8.45 1.82 13.94
N ILE A 28 -8.81 1.05 14.98
CA ILE A 28 -8.91 1.54 16.35
C ILE A 28 -7.54 1.99 16.89
N ALA A 29 -6.48 1.23 16.60
CA ALA A 29 -5.13 1.57 17.03
C ALA A 29 -4.66 2.90 16.41
N LEU A 30 -4.88 3.09 15.11
CA LEU A 30 -4.58 4.32 14.40
C LEU A 30 -5.42 5.49 14.89
N GLN A 31 -6.73 5.28 15.11
CA GLN A 31 -7.61 6.29 15.67
C GLN A 31 -7.10 6.79 17.01
N ASN A 32 -6.74 5.88 17.92
CA ASN A 32 -6.18 6.23 19.22
C ASN A 32 -4.84 6.99 19.08
N THR A 33 -4.00 6.59 18.15
CA THR A 33 -2.70 7.24 17.89
C THR A 33 -2.89 8.66 17.35
N PHE A 34 -3.78 8.85 16.38
CA PHE A 34 -4.04 10.16 15.77
C PHE A 34 -4.72 11.14 16.72
N ASN A 35 -5.44 10.62 17.69
CA ASN A 35 -6.10 11.42 18.71
C ASN A 35 -5.17 11.88 19.85
N ARG A 36 -4.00 11.24 19.99
CA ARG A 36 -3.01 11.61 20.99
C ARG A 36 -2.13 12.76 20.51
N THR A 37 -1.78 13.63 21.44
CA THR A 37 -0.69 14.58 21.26
C THR A 37 0.62 13.85 21.52
N ILE A 38 1.54 13.94 20.58
CA ILE A 38 2.88 13.34 20.68
C ILE A 38 3.83 14.46 21.04
N ASP A 39 4.41 14.38 22.25
CA ASP A 39 5.38 15.35 22.76
C ASP A 39 6.79 14.84 22.47
N VAL A 40 7.52 15.59 21.63
CA VAL A 40 8.93 15.30 21.29
C VAL A 40 9.78 16.47 21.80
N GLY A 41 10.08 16.46 23.09
CA GLY A 41 10.86 17.52 23.73
C GLY A 41 10.16 18.88 23.71
N LEU A 42 10.65 19.82 22.89
CA LEU A 42 10.08 21.17 22.78
C LEU A 42 8.90 21.28 21.79
N PHE A 43 8.60 20.20 21.07
CA PHE A 43 7.54 20.18 20.06
C PHE A 43 6.48 19.17 20.45
N SER A 44 5.22 19.63 20.49
CA SER A 44 4.06 18.75 20.59
C SER A 44 3.28 18.83 19.28
N PHE A 45 2.95 17.69 18.69
CA PHE A 45 2.11 17.64 17.51
C PHE A 45 1.04 16.54 17.65
N ARG A 46 -0.08 16.77 17.00
CA ARG A 46 -1.18 15.80 16.88
C ARG A 46 -1.51 15.65 15.41
N VAL A 47 -1.60 14.41 14.95
CA VAL A 47 -1.99 14.12 13.56
C VAL A 47 -3.41 14.62 13.30
N GLY A 48 -4.33 14.40 14.25
CA GLY A 48 -5.74 14.74 14.09
C GLY A 48 -6.41 13.85 13.02
N PHE A 49 -7.66 14.20 12.66
CA PHE A 49 -8.44 13.48 11.66
C PHE A 49 -8.64 14.36 10.42
N GLY A 50 -8.70 13.72 9.25
CA GLY A 50 -8.91 14.37 7.96
C GLY A 50 -8.26 13.62 6.82
N PHE A 51 -8.05 14.28 5.71
CA PHE A 51 -7.44 13.65 4.52
C PHE A 51 -6.03 13.09 4.76
N HIS A 52 -5.22 13.79 5.56
CA HIS A 52 -3.85 13.35 5.90
C HIS A 52 -3.83 12.10 6.79
N SER A 53 -4.73 11.99 7.78
CA SER A 53 -4.82 10.77 8.60
C SER A 53 -5.26 9.57 7.77
N LEU A 54 -6.16 9.77 6.81
CA LEU A 54 -6.57 8.75 5.86
C LEU A 54 -5.38 8.26 5.01
N ILE A 55 -4.59 9.20 4.44
CA ILE A 55 -3.38 8.84 3.67
C ILE A 55 -2.41 8.02 4.52
N ILE A 56 -2.11 8.48 5.74
CA ILE A 56 -1.19 7.78 6.64
C ILE A 56 -1.71 6.38 6.97
N ALA A 57 -3.01 6.26 7.29
CA ALA A 57 -3.63 4.99 7.61
C ALA A 57 -3.53 3.99 6.45
N HIS A 58 -3.88 4.42 5.24
CA HIS A 58 -3.80 3.57 4.05
C HIS A 58 -2.35 3.23 3.68
N ALA A 59 -1.41 4.16 3.88
CA ALA A 59 0.00 3.91 3.64
C ALA A 59 0.54 2.76 4.50
N THR A 60 0.05 2.54 5.72
CA THR A 60 0.55 1.49 6.63
C THR A 60 0.49 0.09 6.02
N PHE A 61 -0.58 -0.25 5.32
CA PHE A 61 -0.72 -1.56 4.66
C PHE A 61 -0.29 -1.54 3.19
N CYS A 62 -0.50 -0.43 2.46
CA CYS A 62 -0.08 -0.29 1.07
C CYS A 62 1.44 -0.45 0.89
N VAL A 63 2.22 0.18 1.77
CA VAL A 63 3.69 0.07 1.76
C VAL A 63 4.14 -1.37 1.95
N VAL A 64 3.49 -2.12 2.84
CA VAL A 64 3.84 -3.53 3.10
C VAL A 64 3.55 -4.40 1.88
N VAL A 65 2.43 -4.16 1.19
CA VAL A 65 2.08 -4.90 -0.04
C VAL A 65 3.10 -4.64 -1.15
N ALA A 66 3.42 -3.37 -1.41
CA ALA A 66 4.42 -3.01 -2.41
C ALA A 66 5.82 -3.57 -2.05
N TYR A 67 6.22 -3.45 -0.79
CA TYR A 67 7.47 -4.00 -0.28
C TYR A 67 7.57 -5.51 -0.48
N ASN A 68 6.54 -6.27 -0.13
CA ASN A 68 6.54 -7.72 -0.26
C ASN A 68 6.68 -8.17 -1.73
N ASN A 69 6.04 -7.48 -2.67
CA ASN A 69 6.19 -7.76 -4.10
C ASN A 69 7.63 -7.53 -4.57
N VAL A 70 8.24 -6.40 -4.19
CA VAL A 70 9.63 -6.09 -4.53
C VAL A 70 10.61 -7.10 -3.90
N VAL A 71 10.41 -7.44 -2.63
CA VAL A 71 11.24 -8.44 -1.94
C VAL A 71 11.12 -9.82 -2.58
N ALA A 72 9.92 -10.25 -2.95
CA ALA A 72 9.70 -11.51 -3.64
C ALA A 72 10.45 -11.56 -4.98
N ARG A 73 10.44 -10.48 -5.75
CA ARG A 73 11.18 -10.37 -7.01
C ARG A 73 12.70 -10.41 -6.78
N LEU A 74 13.21 -9.65 -5.81
CA LEU A 74 14.62 -9.64 -5.46
C LEU A 74 15.14 -11.00 -4.98
N ARG A 75 14.32 -11.77 -4.27
CA ARG A 75 14.69 -13.13 -3.82
C ARG A 75 14.83 -14.11 -4.96
N ARG A 76 14.11 -13.93 -6.05
CA ARG A 76 14.17 -14.77 -7.26
C ARG A 76 15.30 -14.37 -8.20
N SER A 77 15.89 -13.20 -8.02
CA SER A 77 16.99 -12.71 -8.86
C SER A 77 18.32 -13.34 -8.48
N SER A 78 19.15 -13.62 -9.49
CA SER A 78 20.49 -14.15 -9.27
C SER A 78 21.40 -13.14 -8.54
N VAL A 79 22.17 -13.65 -7.58
CA VAL A 79 23.23 -12.86 -6.88
C VAL A 79 24.34 -12.49 -7.85
N ASN A 80 24.63 -13.35 -8.81
CA ASN A 80 25.71 -13.23 -9.77
C ASN A 80 25.63 -11.92 -10.58
N LEU A 81 24.41 -11.39 -10.83
CA LEU A 81 24.27 -10.11 -11.55
C LEU A 81 24.86 -8.93 -10.79
N LEU A 82 24.75 -8.92 -9.48
CA LEU A 82 25.32 -7.86 -8.66
C LEU A 82 26.83 -8.00 -8.50
N GLU A 83 27.32 -9.24 -8.35
CA GLU A 83 28.73 -9.56 -8.27
C GLU A 83 29.42 -9.22 -9.60
N ALA A 84 28.87 -9.67 -10.73
CA ALA A 84 29.39 -9.32 -12.05
C ALA A 84 29.44 -7.81 -12.31
N SER A 85 28.45 -7.07 -11.80
CA SER A 85 28.47 -5.61 -11.94
C SER A 85 29.61 -4.96 -11.13
N ALA A 86 29.89 -5.50 -9.95
CA ALA A 86 30.99 -5.03 -9.10
C ALA A 86 32.36 -5.38 -9.74
N ASP A 87 32.49 -6.58 -10.32
CA ASP A 87 33.71 -7.03 -11.03
C ASP A 87 34.01 -6.14 -12.26
N LEU A 88 32.97 -5.61 -12.89
CA LEU A 88 33.09 -4.62 -13.98
C LEU A 88 33.34 -3.19 -13.48
N GLY A 89 33.52 -2.97 -12.18
CA GLY A 89 33.81 -1.67 -11.60
C GLY A 89 32.63 -0.73 -11.47
N ALA A 90 31.39 -1.23 -11.55
CA ALA A 90 30.19 -0.40 -11.41
C ALA A 90 30.01 0.09 -9.97
N HIS A 91 29.77 1.39 -9.82
CA HIS A 91 29.40 1.96 -8.53
C HIS A 91 27.96 1.56 -8.13
N GLY A 92 27.64 1.57 -6.83
CA GLY A 92 26.34 1.16 -6.32
C GLY A 92 25.14 1.88 -6.96
N SER A 93 25.27 3.16 -7.30
CA SER A 93 24.25 3.92 -8.02
C SER A 93 24.06 3.44 -9.47
N GLN A 94 25.12 3.03 -10.14
CA GLN A 94 25.06 2.45 -11.49
C GLN A 94 24.42 1.06 -11.45
N THR A 95 24.83 0.20 -10.53
CA THR A 95 24.22 -1.10 -10.28
C THR A 95 22.73 -0.96 -9.97
N PHE A 96 22.36 0.01 -9.14
CA PHE A 96 20.93 0.26 -8.83
C PHE A 96 20.17 0.67 -10.10
N ARG A 97 20.64 1.66 -10.84
CA ARG A 97 19.95 2.24 -11.99
C ARG A 97 19.84 1.29 -13.18
N TYR A 98 20.90 0.53 -13.47
CA TYR A 98 21.00 -0.27 -14.69
C TYR A 98 20.67 -1.75 -14.49
N ILE A 99 20.72 -2.26 -13.25
CA ILE A 99 20.47 -3.66 -12.95
C ILE A 99 19.31 -3.82 -11.98
N THR A 100 19.41 -3.25 -10.77
CA THR A 100 18.42 -3.52 -9.72
C THR A 100 17.06 -2.89 -10.04
N PHE A 101 17.02 -1.63 -10.44
CA PHE A 101 15.74 -0.95 -10.73
C PHE A 101 14.99 -1.57 -11.92
N PRO A 102 15.62 -1.83 -13.09
CA PRO A 102 14.96 -2.54 -14.17
C PRO A 102 14.42 -3.92 -13.77
N LEU A 103 15.17 -4.63 -12.91
CA LEU A 103 14.78 -5.95 -12.41
C LEU A 103 13.51 -5.93 -11.54
N VAL A 104 13.32 -4.86 -10.77
CA VAL A 104 12.19 -4.75 -9.81
C VAL A 104 11.05 -3.86 -10.30
N ARG A 105 11.17 -3.18 -11.44
CA ARG A 105 10.15 -2.23 -11.93
C ARG A 105 8.77 -2.87 -12.10
N SER A 106 8.72 -4.09 -12.66
CA SER A 106 7.46 -4.82 -12.82
C SER A 106 6.85 -5.21 -11.47
N ALA A 107 7.67 -5.57 -10.48
CA ALA A 107 7.21 -5.87 -9.13
C ALA A 107 6.72 -4.61 -8.39
N ILE A 108 7.34 -3.45 -8.64
CA ILE A 108 6.87 -2.16 -8.10
C ILE A 108 5.51 -1.81 -8.71
N LEU A 109 5.35 -1.96 -10.02
CA LEU A 109 4.07 -1.71 -10.70
C LEU A 109 2.97 -2.66 -10.19
N ALA A 110 3.25 -3.96 -10.15
CA ALA A 110 2.30 -4.96 -9.66
C ALA A 110 1.92 -4.70 -8.18
N GLY A 111 2.91 -4.42 -7.33
CA GLY A 111 2.69 -4.07 -5.92
C GLY A 111 1.90 -2.77 -5.76
N GLY A 112 2.15 -1.78 -6.60
CA GLY A 112 1.42 -0.50 -6.62
C GLY A 112 -0.05 -0.66 -7.02
N ILE A 113 -0.32 -1.47 -8.05
CA ILE A 113 -1.69 -1.77 -8.49
C ILE A 113 -2.46 -2.53 -7.40
N LEU A 114 -1.81 -3.52 -6.78
CA LEU A 114 -2.42 -4.27 -5.69
C LEU A 114 -2.67 -3.37 -4.46
N ALA A 115 -1.73 -2.50 -4.12
CA ALA A 115 -1.88 -1.52 -3.04
C ALA A 115 -3.03 -0.54 -3.34
N PHE A 116 -3.15 -0.07 -4.59
CA PHE A 116 -4.27 0.76 -5.01
C PHE A 116 -5.61 0.05 -4.85
N ALA A 117 -5.71 -1.20 -5.32
CA ALA A 117 -6.94 -1.97 -5.21
C ALA A 117 -7.36 -2.18 -3.75
N LEU A 118 -6.41 -2.53 -2.87
CA LEU A 118 -6.66 -2.69 -1.44
C LEU A 118 -7.05 -1.36 -0.77
N SER A 119 -6.38 -0.26 -1.13
CA SER A 119 -6.70 1.06 -0.60
C SER A 119 -8.09 1.55 -1.05
N PHE A 120 -8.46 1.22 -2.29
CA PHE A 120 -9.75 1.63 -2.84
C PHE A 120 -10.94 0.95 -2.15
N ASP A 121 -10.81 -0.33 -1.81
CA ASP A 121 -11.88 -1.13 -1.18
C ASP A 121 -11.88 -1.04 0.36
N GLU A 122 -10.92 -0.31 0.96
CA GLU A 122 -10.75 -0.28 2.41
C GLU A 122 -11.78 0.62 3.11
N ILE A 123 -12.77 0.01 3.71
CA ILE A 123 -13.86 0.69 4.42
C ILE A 123 -13.58 0.73 5.93
N VAL A 124 -13.04 -0.35 6.49
CA VAL A 124 -12.95 -0.53 7.95
C VAL A 124 -11.98 0.46 8.57
N VAL A 125 -10.71 0.47 8.11
CA VAL A 125 -9.69 1.41 8.59
C VAL A 125 -10.11 2.85 8.29
N THR A 126 -10.70 3.09 7.11
CA THR A 126 -11.22 4.40 6.70
C THR A 126 -12.24 4.94 7.70
N THR A 127 -13.17 4.11 8.16
CA THR A 127 -14.21 4.51 9.12
C THR A 127 -13.64 5.05 10.43
N PHE A 128 -12.51 4.52 10.87
CA PHE A 128 -11.85 4.98 12.10
C PHE A 128 -10.89 6.17 11.90
N THR A 129 -10.45 6.42 10.67
CA THR A 129 -9.34 7.36 10.42
C THR A 129 -9.69 8.55 9.53
N ALA A 130 -10.79 8.54 8.79
CA ALA A 130 -11.16 9.62 7.89
C ALA A 130 -11.60 10.90 8.63
N GLY A 131 -12.19 10.78 9.82
CA GLY A 131 -12.74 11.91 10.55
C GLY A 131 -14.08 12.42 9.99
N SER A 132 -14.64 13.43 10.65
CA SER A 132 -15.89 14.04 10.21
C SER A 132 -15.67 14.90 8.96
N GLY A 133 -16.51 14.71 7.96
CA GLY A 133 -16.47 15.49 6.71
C GLY A 133 -15.71 14.83 5.54
N PHE A 134 -15.13 13.67 5.74
CA PHE A 134 -14.58 12.85 4.67
C PHE A 134 -15.31 11.52 4.59
N GLU A 135 -15.80 11.21 3.40
CA GLU A 135 -16.42 9.94 3.07
C GLU A 135 -15.80 9.42 1.76
N THR A 136 -15.32 8.18 1.78
CA THR A 136 -14.81 7.56 0.55
C THR A 136 -15.95 6.97 -0.25
N LEU A 137 -15.73 6.76 -1.55
CA LEU A 137 -16.76 6.19 -2.42
C LEU A 137 -17.30 4.84 -1.94
N PRO A 138 -16.48 3.86 -1.50
CA PRO A 138 -16.99 2.62 -0.92
C PRO A 138 -17.83 2.82 0.34
N GLN A 139 -17.45 3.76 1.22
CA GLN A 139 -18.25 4.10 2.40
C GLN A 139 -19.60 4.70 2.01
N TRP A 140 -19.61 5.61 1.05
CA TRP A 140 -20.81 6.23 0.53
C TRP A 140 -21.75 5.17 -0.09
N ILE A 141 -21.22 4.25 -0.89
CA ILE A 141 -21.98 3.13 -1.47
C ILE A 141 -22.62 2.30 -0.34
N LEU A 142 -21.81 1.91 0.64
CA LEU A 142 -22.29 1.11 1.78
C LEU A 142 -23.37 1.84 2.60
N GLY A 143 -23.16 3.13 2.87
CA GLY A 143 -24.10 3.95 3.65
C GLY A 143 -25.43 4.21 2.95
N ASN A 144 -25.44 4.25 1.62
CA ASN A 144 -26.64 4.53 0.82
C ASN A 144 -27.33 3.28 0.27
N TYR A 145 -26.65 2.12 0.25
CA TYR A 145 -27.20 0.86 -0.23
C TYR A 145 -28.48 0.43 0.51
N SER A 146 -28.58 0.72 1.80
CA SER A 146 -29.74 0.37 2.64
C SER A 146 -30.91 1.36 2.51
N ARG A 147 -30.76 2.43 1.72
CA ARG A 147 -31.78 3.45 1.53
C ARG A 147 -32.51 3.22 0.20
N PRO A 148 -33.80 2.78 0.20
CA PRO A 148 -34.49 2.40 -1.04
C PRO A 148 -34.51 3.49 -2.13
N LYS A 149 -34.54 4.76 -1.73
CA LYS A 149 -34.53 5.89 -2.68
C LYS A 149 -33.19 6.06 -3.39
N ASP A 150 -32.07 5.66 -2.78
CA ASP A 150 -30.73 5.88 -3.27
C ASP A 150 -30.17 4.67 -4.03
N VAL A 151 -30.80 3.49 -3.90
CA VAL A 151 -30.38 2.24 -4.54
C VAL A 151 -30.15 2.38 -6.06
N PRO A 152 -31.00 3.07 -6.85
CA PRO A 152 -30.73 3.24 -8.28
C PRO A 152 -29.46 4.02 -8.56
N ILE A 153 -29.15 5.06 -7.75
CA ILE A 153 -27.93 5.88 -7.89
C ILE A 153 -26.71 5.06 -7.49
N VAL A 154 -26.81 4.31 -6.39
CA VAL A 154 -25.75 3.40 -5.92
C VAL A 154 -25.41 2.39 -7.02
N ASN A 155 -26.41 1.77 -7.64
CA ASN A 155 -26.20 0.79 -8.72
C ASN A 155 -25.52 1.41 -9.95
N VAL A 156 -25.89 2.62 -10.33
CA VAL A 156 -25.25 3.33 -11.45
C VAL A 156 -23.78 3.61 -11.13
N ILE A 157 -23.48 4.12 -9.93
CA ILE A 157 -22.12 4.42 -9.50
C ILE A 157 -21.28 3.14 -9.42
N ALA A 158 -21.81 2.07 -8.79
CA ALA A 158 -21.13 0.79 -8.70
C ALA A 158 -20.83 0.19 -10.08
N THR A 159 -21.80 0.26 -11.02
CA THR A 159 -21.60 -0.18 -12.39
C THR A 159 -20.54 0.65 -13.11
N PHE A 160 -20.55 1.97 -12.94
CA PHE A 160 -19.52 2.84 -13.52
C PHE A 160 -18.12 2.50 -13.01
N VAL A 161 -17.96 2.32 -11.69
CA VAL A 161 -16.69 1.91 -11.09
C VAL A 161 -16.23 0.56 -11.66
N MET A 162 -17.14 -0.41 -11.77
CA MET A 162 -16.83 -1.73 -12.35
C MET A 162 -16.36 -1.60 -13.80
N VAL A 163 -17.08 -0.86 -14.63
CA VAL A 163 -16.72 -0.66 -16.05
C VAL A 163 -15.36 0.03 -16.21
N VAL A 164 -15.03 0.98 -15.34
CA VAL A 164 -13.71 1.65 -15.35
C VAL A 164 -12.61 0.75 -14.82
N SER A 165 -12.89 -0.08 -13.81
CA SER A 165 -11.90 -0.97 -13.18
C SER A 165 -11.44 -2.10 -14.09
N ILE A 166 -12.33 -2.65 -14.94
CA ILE A 166 -11.99 -3.75 -15.87
C ILE A 166 -10.87 -3.37 -16.86
N PRO A 167 -10.94 -2.26 -17.62
CA PRO A 167 -9.86 -1.86 -18.50
C PRO A 167 -8.55 -1.55 -17.77
N LEU A 168 -8.63 -0.95 -16.57
CA LEU A 168 -7.45 -0.66 -15.75
C LEU A 168 -6.76 -1.96 -15.30
N ALA A 169 -7.53 -2.94 -14.83
CA ALA A 169 -6.98 -4.25 -14.45
C ALA A 169 -6.36 -4.98 -15.65
N TRP A 170 -7.02 -4.94 -16.79
CA TRP A 170 -6.50 -5.54 -18.03
C TRP A 170 -5.20 -4.87 -18.50
N LEU A 171 -5.16 -3.54 -18.48
CA LEU A 171 -3.95 -2.78 -18.82
C LEU A 171 -2.80 -3.11 -17.86
N ALA A 172 -3.10 -3.19 -16.56
CA ALA A 172 -2.15 -3.55 -15.52
C ALA A 172 -1.54 -4.95 -15.75
N GLN A 173 -2.37 -5.94 -16.10
CA GLN A 173 -1.90 -7.29 -16.46
C GLN A 173 -1.01 -7.25 -17.70
N ARG A 174 -1.40 -6.57 -18.76
CA ARG A 174 -0.57 -6.46 -19.97
C ARG A 174 0.80 -5.82 -19.72
N LEU A 175 0.86 -4.80 -18.88
CA LEU A 175 2.12 -4.15 -18.50
C LEU A 175 3.01 -5.07 -17.64
N SER A 176 2.40 -5.94 -16.84
CA SER A 176 3.11 -6.93 -16.03
C SER A 176 3.64 -8.10 -16.85
N ASP A 177 2.88 -8.57 -17.85
CA ASP A 177 3.23 -9.72 -18.68
C ASP A 177 4.29 -9.38 -19.76
N GLY A 178 4.41 -8.11 -20.15
CA GLY A 178 5.38 -7.65 -21.16
C GLY A 178 6.84 -7.65 -20.73
N ASP A 179 7.16 -7.97 -19.48
CA ASP A 179 8.52 -8.00 -18.90
C ASP A 179 9.00 -9.43 -18.56
N GLY A 180 8.36 -10.49 -19.14
CA GLY A 180 8.73 -11.91 -18.98
C GLY A 180 9.68 -12.42 -20.05
#